data_cd71c2d9442a7e6e9b052e6657d153b2
#
_entry.id   cd71c2d9442a7e6e9b052e6657d153b2
#
_cell.length_a   1.000
_cell.length_b   1.000
_cell.length_c   1.000
_cell.angle_alpha   90.00
_cell.angle_beta   90.00
_cell.angle_gamma   90.00
#
_symmetry.space_group_name_H-M   'P 1'
#
loop_
_entity.id
_entity.type
_entity.pdbx_description
1 polymer ?
#
loop_
_entity_poly.entity_id
_entity_poly.type
_entity_poly.pdbx_seq_one_letter_code
_entity_poly.pdbx_strand_id
1 'polypeptide(L)'
;HWPESRTYIRRMRLSKNSNLIPSLIEAGYHVEDVVNDTSAVVVEIPVKIEDDIKTVSQVSIWEQFAMAAFLQRYWADNQVSCTVTFNPETESEQIAPALNYFQYQLKGISLLPQYPEGAFPQMPYEACTEERYQE
;
A
#
# COMPACT_ATOMS: atom_id res chain seq x y z
N HIS A 1 1.95 -2.03 -7.50
CA HIS A 1 0.88 -2.12 -6.49
C HIS A 1 -0.31 -1.27 -6.92
N TRP A 2 -1.51 -1.75 -6.67
CA TRP A 2 -2.73 -0.96 -6.80
C TRP A 2 -2.88 -0.04 -5.58
N PRO A 3 -3.45 1.16 -5.73
CA PRO A 3 -3.71 2.04 -4.59
C PRO A 3 -4.77 1.45 -3.66
N GLU A 4 -4.69 1.77 -2.38
CA GLU A 4 -5.67 1.37 -1.38
C GLU A 4 -7.07 1.92 -1.68
N SER A 5 -7.12 3.17 -2.13
CA SER A 5 -8.33 3.91 -2.45
C SER A 5 -8.00 5.00 -3.48
N ARG A 6 -9.02 5.63 -4.06
CA ARG A 6 -8.85 6.82 -4.92
C ARG A 6 -8.43 8.05 -4.13
N THR A 7 -8.88 8.13 -2.88
CA THR A 7 -8.43 9.12 -1.90
C THR A 7 -7.79 8.40 -0.73
N TYR A 8 -6.59 8.80 -0.38
CA TYR A 8 -5.85 8.18 0.73
C TYR A 8 -4.87 9.16 1.35
N ILE A 9 -4.50 8.88 2.59
CA ILE A 9 -3.43 9.57 3.29
C ILE A 9 -2.14 8.78 3.10
N ARG A 10 -1.13 9.44 2.54
CA ARG A 10 0.24 8.94 2.49
C ARG A 10 1.01 9.46 3.69
N ARG A 11 1.50 8.58 4.54
CA ARG A 11 2.36 8.95 5.67
C ARG A 11 3.82 8.75 5.31
N MET A 12 4.60 9.80 5.54
CA MET A 12 6.05 9.79 5.33
C MET A 12 6.76 10.05 6.65
N ARG A 13 7.74 9.19 6.97
CA ARG A 13 8.62 9.42 8.10
C ARG A 13 9.77 10.35 7.72
N LEU A 14 10.00 11.36 8.55
CA LEU A 14 11.13 12.27 8.44
C LEU A 14 11.88 12.32 9.78
N SER A 15 13.21 12.46 9.72
CA SER A 15 13.99 12.77 10.93
C SER A 15 13.53 14.11 11.51
N LYS A 16 13.43 14.25 12.83
CA LYS A 16 13.14 15.53 13.51
C LYS A 16 14.12 16.63 13.14
N ASN A 17 15.33 16.27 12.72
CA ASN A 17 16.36 17.24 12.28
C ASN A 17 16.23 17.64 10.79
N SER A 18 15.21 17.16 10.08
CA SER A 18 14.98 17.52 8.69
C SER A 18 14.60 18.99 8.55
N ASN A 19 15.28 19.71 7.68
CA ASN A 19 14.98 21.11 7.36
C ASN A 19 13.68 21.29 6.55
N LEU A 20 13.07 20.20 6.10
CA LEU A 20 11.77 20.21 5.40
C LEU A 20 10.60 20.41 6.35
N ILE A 21 10.73 20.01 7.63
CA ILE A 21 9.61 20.01 8.58
C ILE A 21 9.01 21.41 8.76
N PRO A 22 9.77 22.50 8.98
CA PRO A 22 9.20 23.84 9.12
C PRO A 22 8.39 24.26 7.89
N SER A 23 8.88 23.99 6.68
CA SER A 23 8.18 24.31 5.43
C SER A 23 6.89 23.51 5.24
N LEU A 24 6.87 22.24 5.67
CA LEU A 24 5.68 21.40 5.61
C LEU A 24 4.59 21.89 6.58
N ILE A 25 4.99 22.27 7.80
CA ILE A 25 4.07 22.85 8.80
C ILE A 25 3.52 24.19 8.29
N GLU A 26 4.38 25.07 7.74
CA GLU A 26 3.96 26.35 7.19
C GLU A 26 2.99 26.18 6.01
N ALA A 27 3.18 25.11 5.21
CA ALA A 27 2.28 24.74 4.11
C ALA A 27 0.97 24.09 4.58
N GLY A 28 0.77 23.88 5.89
CA GLY A 28 -0.47 23.35 6.45
C GLY A 28 -0.55 21.82 6.53
N TYR A 29 0.53 21.08 6.25
CA TYR A 29 0.53 19.63 6.39
C TYR A 29 0.51 19.21 7.86
N HIS A 30 -0.27 18.16 8.16
CA HIS A 30 -0.28 17.55 9.48
C HIS A 30 1.03 16.83 9.77
N VAL A 31 1.68 17.19 10.86
CA VAL A 31 2.95 16.61 11.33
C VAL A 31 2.80 16.17 12.76
N GLU A 32 3.04 14.90 13.05
CA GLU A 32 2.95 14.33 14.39
C GLU A 32 4.19 13.47 14.73
N ASP A 33 4.37 13.18 16.02
CA ASP A 33 5.46 12.31 16.46
C ASP A 33 5.19 10.86 16.05
N VAL A 34 6.26 10.14 15.65
CA VAL A 34 6.17 8.72 15.39
C VAL A 34 5.89 7.95 16.68
N VAL A 35 4.94 7.04 16.66
CA VAL A 35 4.65 6.16 17.80
C VAL A 35 5.90 5.32 18.12
N ASN A 36 6.36 5.41 19.37
CA ASN A 36 7.54 4.71 19.88
C ASN A 36 8.90 5.11 19.25
N ASP A 37 9.00 6.23 18.56
CA ASP A 37 10.25 6.76 18.02
C ASP A 37 10.34 8.27 18.23
N THR A 38 11.15 8.70 19.17
CA THR A 38 11.32 10.12 19.52
C THR A 38 12.23 10.89 18.55
N SER A 39 12.89 10.20 17.63
CA SER A 39 13.83 10.81 16.66
C SER A 39 13.20 11.21 15.33
N ALA A 40 11.96 10.80 15.10
CA ALA A 40 11.28 10.98 13.83
C ALA A 40 9.87 11.57 14.00
N VAL A 41 9.37 12.17 12.95
CA VAL A 41 7.98 12.63 12.79
C VAL A 41 7.35 11.95 11.58
N VAL A 42 6.02 11.88 11.59
CA VAL A 42 5.19 11.47 10.45
C VAL A 42 4.52 12.69 9.88
N VAL A 43 4.60 12.83 8.56
CA VAL A 43 3.86 13.84 7.80
C VAL A 43 2.74 13.15 7.05
N GLU A 44 1.52 13.63 7.19
CA GLU A 44 0.35 13.18 6.44
C GLU A 44 0.20 13.99 5.16
N ILE A 45 0.15 13.29 4.03
CA ILE A 45 -0.02 13.88 2.72
C ILE A 45 -1.30 13.30 2.12
N PRO A 46 -2.36 14.11 1.97
CA PRO A 46 -3.56 13.66 1.28
C PRO A 46 -3.29 13.54 -0.21
N VAL A 47 -3.71 12.41 -0.79
CA VAL A 47 -3.53 12.11 -2.22
C VAL A 47 -4.87 11.73 -2.83
N LYS A 48 -5.17 12.33 -3.98
CA LYS A 48 -6.32 11.99 -4.80
C LYS A 48 -5.86 11.56 -6.19
N ILE A 49 -6.38 10.44 -6.63
CA ILE A 49 -6.15 9.91 -7.98
C ILE A 49 -7.38 10.25 -8.81
N GLU A 50 -7.19 11.06 -9.82
CA GLU A 50 -8.28 11.51 -10.71
C GLU A 50 -8.62 10.49 -11.79
N ASP A 51 -7.63 9.68 -12.20
CA ASP A 51 -7.81 8.67 -13.23
C ASP A 51 -8.71 7.51 -12.79
N ASP A 52 -9.41 6.90 -13.74
CA ASP A 52 -10.24 5.72 -13.49
C ASP A 52 -9.39 4.44 -13.44
N ILE A 53 -8.66 4.27 -12.33
CA ILE A 53 -7.84 3.10 -12.08
C ILE A 53 -8.47 2.18 -11.03
N LYS A 54 -8.17 0.89 -11.13
CA LYS A 54 -8.57 -0.07 -10.10
C LYS A 54 -7.84 0.19 -8.78
N THR A 55 -8.57 0.03 -7.69
CA THR A 55 -8.00 -0.02 -6.34
C THR A 55 -7.76 -1.47 -5.91
N VAL A 56 -7.00 -1.66 -4.82
CA VAL A 56 -6.68 -3.00 -4.31
C VAL A 56 -7.93 -3.83 -4.00
N SER A 57 -9.00 -3.20 -3.53
CA SER A 57 -10.28 -3.87 -3.24
C SER A 57 -11.02 -4.38 -4.49
N GLN A 58 -10.66 -3.89 -5.67
CA GLN A 58 -11.26 -4.27 -6.95
C GLN A 58 -10.44 -5.32 -7.72
N VAL A 59 -9.33 -5.78 -7.14
CA VAL A 59 -8.39 -6.69 -7.77
C VAL A 59 -8.32 -7.98 -6.98
N SER A 60 -8.66 -9.10 -7.62
CA SER A 60 -8.56 -10.42 -7.00
C SER A 60 -7.10 -10.87 -6.81
N ILE A 61 -6.88 -11.86 -5.95
CA ILE A 61 -5.57 -12.49 -5.82
C ILE A 61 -5.07 -13.03 -7.16
N TRP A 62 -5.96 -13.58 -7.98
CA TRP A 62 -5.64 -14.14 -9.29
C TRP A 62 -5.07 -13.09 -10.25
N GLU A 63 -5.66 -11.90 -10.27
CA GLU A 63 -5.17 -10.78 -11.09
C GLU A 63 -3.82 -10.28 -10.59
N GLN A 64 -3.61 -10.23 -9.28
CA GLN A 64 -2.34 -9.84 -8.68
C GLN A 64 -1.22 -10.85 -8.98
N PHE A 65 -1.50 -12.15 -8.84
CA PHE A 65 -0.57 -13.22 -9.23
C PHE A 65 -0.24 -13.18 -10.72
N ALA A 66 -1.26 -13.01 -11.58
CA ALA A 66 -1.09 -12.93 -13.02
C ALA A 66 -0.20 -11.75 -13.44
N MET A 67 -0.37 -10.58 -12.81
CA MET A 67 0.47 -9.42 -13.06
C MET A 67 1.91 -9.66 -12.63
N ALA A 68 2.15 -10.28 -11.47
CA ALA A 68 3.49 -10.64 -11.03
C ALA A 68 4.14 -11.65 -11.98
N ALA A 69 3.40 -12.65 -12.44
CA ALA A 69 3.86 -13.65 -13.42
C ALA A 69 4.18 -13.02 -14.78
N PHE A 70 3.33 -12.07 -15.22
CA PHE A 70 3.57 -11.33 -16.46
C PHE A 70 4.88 -10.53 -16.41
N LEU A 71 5.11 -9.79 -15.33
CA LEU A 71 6.34 -9.02 -15.14
C LEU A 71 7.58 -9.93 -14.99
N GLN A 72 7.42 -11.09 -14.34
CA GLN A 72 8.49 -12.07 -14.21
C GLN A 72 8.91 -12.65 -15.57
N ARG A 73 7.94 -12.86 -16.46
CA ARG A 73 8.19 -13.44 -17.78
C ARG A 73 8.77 -12.43 -18.77
N TYR A 74 8.27 -11.21 -18.78
CA TYR A 74 8.54 -10.25 -19.87
C TYR A 74 9.42 -9.08 -19.48
N TRP A 75 9.65 -8.86 -18.18
CA TRP A 75 10.39 -7.70 -17.70
C TRP A 75 11.62 -8.05 -16.85
N ALA A 76 11.50 -8.93 -15.87
CA ALA A 76 12.52 -9.13 -14.86
C ALA A 76 13.26 -10.46 -15.02
N ASP A 77 14.60 -10.42 -15.11
CA ASP A 77 15.45 -11.62 -15.00
C ASP A 77 15.48 -12.14 -13.57
N ASN A 78 15.61 -11.24 -12.60
CA ASN A 78 15.55 -11.56 -11.17
C ASN A 78 14.11 -11.66 -10.68
N GLN A 79 13.94 -11.87 -9.38
CA GLN A 79 12.63 -11.96 -8.74
C GLN A 79 11.86 -10.66 -8.87
N VAL A 80 10.61 -10.75 -9.28
CA VAL A 80 9.63 -9.67 -9.12
C VAL A 80 9.24 -9.61 -7.65
N SER A 81 9.56 -8.49 -6.97
CA SER A 81 9.13 -8.24 -5.60
C SER A 81 7.68 -7.78 -5.62
N CYS A 82 6.79 -8.62 -5.13
CA CYS A 82 5.36 -8.34 -5.09
C CYS A 82 4.75 -8.87 -3.80
N THR A 83 3.86 -8.07 -3.21
CA THR A 83 3.01 -8.49 -2.10
C THR A 83 1.57 -8.54 -2.60
N VAL A 84 0.98 -9.72 -2.60
CA VAL A 84 -0.43 -9.93 -2.92
C VAL A 84 -1.25 -9.69 -1.68
N THR A 85 -2.14 -8.72 -1.75
CA THR A 85 -3.09 -8.41 -0.68
C THR A 85 -4.37 -9.20 -0.91
N PHE A 86 -4.91 -9.82 0.13
CA PHE A 86 -6.10 -10.65 0.01
C PHE A 86 -7.07 -10.43 1.17
N ASN A 87 -8.35 -10.62 0.90
CA ASN A 87 -9.38 -10.64 1.92
C ASN A 87 -9.38 -12.04 2.60
N PRO A 88 -9.05 -12.14 3.91
CA PRO A 88 -8.96 -13.42 4.60
C PRO A 88 -10.30 -14.18 4.68
N GLU A 89 -11.42 -13.50 4.64
CA GLU A 89 -12.73 -14.13 4.73
C GLU A 89 -13.19 -14.78 3.41
N THR A 90 -12.82 -14.17 2.27
CA THR A 90 -13.35 -14.58 0.97
C THR A 90 -12.30 -15.20 0.03
N GLU A 91 -11.01 -14.95 0.25
CA GLU A 91 -9.95 -15.34 -0.66
C GLU A 91 -8.94 -16.35 -0.06
N SER A 92 -8.97 -16.61 1.25
CA SER A 92 -8.00 -17.52 1.91
C SER A 92 -7.96 -18.92 1.29
N GLU A 93 -9.11 -19.48 0.95
CA GLU A 93 -9.19 -20.81 0.33
C GLU A 93 -8.65 -20.85 -1.10
N GLN A 94 -8.53 -19.70 -1.75
CA GLN A 94 -8.02 -19.58 -3.13
C GLN A 94 -6.49 -19.49 -3.18
N ILE A 95 -5.81 -19.25 -2.06
CA ILE A 95 -4.35 -19.08 -2.01
C ILE A 95 -3.63 -20.34 -2.50
N ALA A 96 -4.00 -21.50 -1.96
CA ALA A 96 -3.35 -22.77 -2.34
C ALA A 96 -3.55 -23.11 -3.83
N PRO A 97 -4.75 -23.01 -4.41
CA PRO A 97 -4.96 -23.16 -5.85
C PRO A 97 -4.17 -22.14 -6.68
N ALA A 98 -4.12 -20.87 -6.27
CA ALA A 98 -3.36 -19.85 -6.99
C ALA A 98 -1.85 -20.12 -6.97
N LEU A 99 -1.29 -20.47 -5.81
CA LEU A 99 0.12 -20.88 -5.69
C LEU A 99 0.43 -22.08 -6.56
N ASN A 100 -0.44 -23.09 -6.57
CA ASN A 100 -0.26 -24.27 -7.42
C ASN A 100 -0.28 -23.92 -8.91
N TYR A 101 -1.18 -23.02 -9.34
CA TYR A 101 -1.26 -22.60 -10.74
C TYR A 101 -0.03 -21.80 -11.20
N PHE A 102 0.46 -20.87 -10.37
CA PHE A 102 1.53 -19.94 -10.74
C PHE A 102 2.93 -20.41 -10.31
N GLN A 103 3.10 -21.57 -9.66
CA GLN A 103 4.34 -22.04 -9.06
C GLN A 103 5.56 -22.03 -10.00
N TYR A 104 5.37 -22.27 -11.29
CA TYR A 104 6.45 -22.27 -12.29
C TYR A 104 6.63 -20.93 -13.00
N GLN A 105 5.80 -19.94 -12.70
CA GLN A 105 5.80 -18.62 -13.34
C GLN A 105 6.34 -17.52 -12.42
N LEU A 106 6.55 -17.84 -11.15
CA LEU A 106 7.02 -16.93 -10.11
C LEU A 106 8.31 -17.46 -9.48
N LYS A 107 9.20 -16.56 -9.08
CA LYS A 107 10.39 -16.90 -8.28
C LYS A 107 10.15 -16.71 -6.79
N GLY A 108 9.17 -15.91 -6.42
CA GLY A 108 8.72 -15.68 -5.07
C GLY A 108 7.52 -14.75 -5.04
N ILE A 109 6.75 -14.82 -3.97
CA ILE A 109 5.58 -13.98 -3.72
C ILE A 109 5.40 -13.80 -2.22
N SER A 110 4.94 -12.63 -1.80
CA SER A 110 4.53 -12.37 -0.43
C SER A 110 3.01 -12.22 -0.37
N LEU A 111 2.41 -12.67 0.72
CA LEU A 111 0.98 -12.60 0.94
C LEU A 111 0.71 -11.73 2.17
N LEU A 112 -0.26 -10.83 2.08
CA LEU A 112 -0.65 -9.93 3.16
C LEU A 112 -2.17 -9.93 3.31
N PRO A 113 -2.71 -10.39 4.45
CA PRO A 113 -4.13 -10.29 4.72
C PRO A 113 -4.51 -8.82 4.92
N GLN A 114 -5.62 -8.42 4.33
CA GLN A 114 -6.17 -7.08 4.45
C GLN A 114 -7.26 -7.06 5.53
N TYR A 115 -7.11 -6.16 6.49
CA TYR A 115 -8.08 -5.93 7.55
C TYR A 115 -8.70 -4.54 7.39
N PRO A 116 -10.04 -4.39 7.54
CA PRO A 116 -10.73 -3.11 7.33
C PRO A 116 -10.25 -1.98 8.24
N GLU A 117 -9.83 -2.31 9.46
CA GLU A 117 -9.41 -1.32 10.48
C GLU A 117 -7.91 -0.98 10.43
N GLY A 118 -7.17 -1.54 9.47
CA GLY A 118 -5.71 -1.44 9.43
C GLY A 118 -5.04 -2.30 10.51
N ALA A 119 -3.78 -2.68 10.27
CA ALA A 119 -3.04 -3.56 11.20
C ALA A 119 -2.23 -2.79 12.24
N PHE A 120 -1.89 -1.51 11.99
CA PHE A 120 -0.96 -0.72 12.79
C PHE A 120 -1.36 0.77 12.83
N PRO A 121 -1.02 1.50 13.91
CA PRO A 121 -1.09 2.94 13.90
C PRO A 121 -0.10 3.53 12.89
N GLN A 122 -0.46 4.70 12.34
CA GLN A 122 0.40 5.41 11.37
C GLN A 122 0.82 4.57 10.16
N MET A 123 -0.12 3.82 9.58
CA MET A 123 0.10 3.06 8.34
C MET A 123 0.63 3.98 7.23
N PRO A 124 1.58 3.52 6.39
CA PRO A 124 2.12 4.30 5.28
C PRO A 124 1.07 4.78 4.26
N TYR A 125 0.00 4.00 4.11
CA TYR A 125 -1.15 4.30 3.28
C TYR A 125 -2.42 3.99 4.05
N GLU A 126 -3.37 4.91 4.06
CA GLU A 126 -4.68 4.75 4.70
C GLU A 126 -5.74 5.34 3.78
N ALA A 127 -6.74 4.53 3.41
CA ALA A 127 -7.88 5.02 2.66
C ALA A 127 -8.60 6.13 3.47
N CYS A 128 -8.99 7.19 2.81
CA CYS A 128 -9.77 8.26 3.43
C CYS A 128 -11.01 8.61 2.62
N THR A 129 -11.99 9.22 3.28
CA THR A 129 -13.17 9.75 2.60
C THR A 129 -12.83 11.04 1.86
N GLU A 130 -13.69 11.42 0.91
CA GLU A 130 -13.53 12.68 0.19
C GLU A 130 -13.62 13.90 1.13
N GLU A 131 -14.45 13.81 2.18
CA GLU A 131 -14.56 14.87 3.20
C GLU A 131 -13.23 15.08 3.92
N ARG A 132 -12.61 13.99 4.41
CA ARG A 132 -11.31 14.05 5.08
C ARG A 132 -10.17 14.50 4.16
N TYR A 133 -10.32 14.28 2.86
CA TYR A 133 -9.35 14.78 1.87
C TYR A 133 -9.42 16.30 1.71
N GLN A 134 -10.61 16.90 1.89
CA GLN A 134 -10.85 18.34 1.72
C GLN A 134 -10.51 19.16 2.98
N GLU A 135 -10.40 18.53 4.15
CA GLU A 135 -9.95 19.15 5.41
C GLU A 135 -8.44 19.45 5.39
#